data_3b198f5c6c901413f828342c706e8dd8
#
_entry.id   3b198f5c6c901413f828342c706e8dd8
#
_cell.length_a   1.000
_cell.length_b   1.000
_cell.length_c   1.000
_cell.angle_alpha   90.00
_cell.angle_beta   90.00
_cell.angle_gamma   90.00
#
_symmetry.space_group_name_H-M   'P 1'
#
loop_
_entity.id
_entity.type
_entity.pdbx_description
1 polymer ?
#
loop_
_entity_poly.entity_id
_entity_poly.type
_entity_poly.pdbx_seq_one_letter_code
_entity_poly.pdbx_strand_id
1 'polypeptide(L)'
;MRSTFKVWTHLGLGTAVAGGLLAACSGDAGGESGAASGGEAGTEAPASEGGEGGEGGEGGEGGEGGEGGEGGEGGESGIDPATAARDPVAYRSALAVVEAHVIAAHDAFAAGRKAEAAEMFAHPVSEVLVGMAGVFAAQGVADFSGLLTGASAAALDGENAPAITARRDAIITALRGAAAKAPKSTASEGAIAAGVVADQIERAVAMHREAGSNPAYEPYLDGYGFARAAQSQFTAAQGAIKSADPALHDRIAEALGLLAKAYPSAERPAKLGIEQGALAAASSKVMLAMGS
;
A
#
# COMPACT_ATOMS: atom_id res chain seq x y z
N MET A 1 36.66 6.21 -14.04
CA MET A 1 35.32 6.76 -14.28
C MET A 1 34.53 6.65 -12.99
N ARG A 2 34.19 7.77 -12.38
CA ARG A 2 33.47 7.79 -11.10
C ARG A 2 31.97 7.73 -11.39
N SER A 3 31.34 6.62 -11.04
CA SER A 3 29.88 6.47 -11.12
C SER A 3 29.28 7.24 -9.93
N THR A 4 28.52 8.26 -10.24
CA THR A 4 27.70 9.00 -9.27
C THR A 4 26.39 8.25 -9.10
N PHE A 5 26.25 7.55 -7.98
CA PHE A 5 24.94 7.06 -7.55
C PHE A 5 24.04 8.27 -7.28
N LYS A 6 23.00 8.42 -8.07
CA LYS A 6 21.88 9.31 -7.74
C LYS A 6 21.02 8.58 -6.71
N VAL A 7 21.12 9.00 -5.48
CA VAL A 7 20.19 8.65 -4.41
C VAL A 7 18.88 9.39 -4.76
N TRP A 8 17.87 8.67 -5.14
CA TRP A 8 16.52 9.19 -5.29
C TRP A 8 15.93 9.34 -3.88
N THR A 9 15.87 10.58 -3.40
CA THR A 9 15.08 10.94 -2.24
C THR A 9 13.63 11.03 -2.67
N HIS A 10 12.81 10.15 -2.13
CA HIS A 10 11.38 10.10 -2.36
C HIS A 10 10.70 11.39 -1.95
N LEU A 11 9.84 11.89 -2.83
CA LEU A 11 8.87 12.96 -2.50
C LEU A 11 7.79 12.35 -1.59
N GLY A 12 7.97 12.51 -0.28
CA GLY A 12 6.86 12.33 0.64
C GLY A 12 5.79 13.38 0.34
N LEU A 13 4.55 12.96 0.18
CA LEU A 13 3.38 13.83 0.14
C LEU A 13 3.21 14.49 1.51
N GLY A 14 3.96 15.56 1.75
CA GLY A 14 3.78 16.46 2.89
C GLY A 14 2.68 17.46 2.59
N THR A 15 1.54 17.33 3.22
CA THR A 15 0.54 18.40 3.33
C THR A 15 1.16 19.60 4.03
N ALA A 16 1.43 20.66 3.28
CA ALA A 16 1.89 21.93 3.82
C ALA A 16 0.73 22.61 4.58
N VAL A 17 0.76 22.55 5.89
CA VAL A 17 0.00 23.48 6.75
C VAL A 17 0.80 24.76 6.86
N ALA A 18 0.29 25.84 6.28
CA ALA A 18 0.83 27.17 6.41
C ALA A 18 0.58 27.70 7.83
N GLY A 19 1.60 27.62 8.68
CA GLY A 19 1.66 28.28 9.99
C GLY A 19 2.67 29.40 9.91
N GLY A 20 2.19 30.66 10.01
CA GLY A 20 3.04 31.84 10.03
C GLY A 20 3.92 31.90 11.26
N LEU A 21 5.17 32.32 11.07
CA LEU A 21 6.05 32.76 12.15
C LEU A 21 6.68 34.08 11.78
N LEU A 22 6.31 35.09 12.58
CA LEU A 22 6.97 36.37 12.74
C LEU A 22 8.39 36.13 13.25
N ALA A 23 9.36 36.72 12.58
CA ALA A 23 10.67 37.01 13.17
C ALA A 23 11.03 38.47 12.88
N ALA A 24 11.09 39.24 13.95
CA ALA A 24 11.61 40.56 14.00
C ALA A 24 13.15 40.55 14.02
N CYS A 25 13.80 41.46 13.29
CA CYS A 25 15.07 42.06 13.69
C CYS A 25 15.32 43.36 12.93
N SER A 26 15.21 44.43 13.66
CA SER A 26 16.06 45.66 13.81
C SER A 26 16.88 46.19 12.64
N GLY A 27 16.78 47.52 12.48
CA GLY A 27 17.84 48.39 11.99
C GLY A 27 17.33 49.52 11.09
N ASP A 28 16.96 50.56 11.64
CA ASP A 28 17.44 51.92 11.80
C ASP A 28 17.35 52.86 10.59
N ALA A 29 16.84 54.07 10.92
CA ALA A 29 17.06 55.43 10.41
C ALA A 29 16.22 55.96 9.24
N GLY A 30 15.39 56.95 9.58
CA GLY A 30 15.45 58.28 8.97
C GLY A 30 14.21 58.78 8.22
N GLY A 31 13.51 59.75 8.79
CA GLY A 31 13.02 60.91 8.04
C GLY A 31 11.51 61.09 7.86
N GLU A 32 10.95 61.79 8.76
CA GLU A 32 10.10 63.00 8.71
C GLU A 32 8.91 63.13 7.77
N SER A 33 7.82 63.43 8.45
CA SER A 33 6.83 64.53 8.33
C SER A 33 5.67 64.43 7.34
N GLY A 34 4.49 64.72 7.92
CA GLY A 34 3.37 65.30 7.20
C GLY A 34 1.99 64.76 7.60
N ALA A 35 1.50 65.23 8.64
CA ALA A 35 0.29 65.96 9.02
C ALA A 35 -1.01 65.67 8.25
N ALA A 36 -2.02 65.46 9.06
CA ALA A 36 -3.29 66.09 9.26
C ALA A 36 -4.58 65.46 8.71
N SER A 37 -5.42 65.22 9.67
CA SER A 37 -6.87 65.52 9.82
C SER A 37 -7.84 64.66 8.98
N GLY A 38 -8.90 64.15 9.54
CA GLY A 38 -9.88 64.51 10.53
C GLY A 38 -11.23 63.93 10.12
N GLY A 39 -12.12 63.72 11.08
CA GLY A 39 -13.56 63.59 10.91
C GLY A 39 -14.11 62.16 11.19
N GLU A 40 -14.52 61.89 12.34
CA GLU A 40 -15.71 61.97 13.18
C GLU A 40 -17.02 61.46 12.58
N ALA A 41 -17.69 60.69 13.42
CA ALA A 41 -19.12 60.50 13.69
C ALA A 41 -19.82 59.48 12.78
N GLY A 42 -20.54 58.50 13.28
CA GLY A 42 -21.39 58.39 14.45
C GLY A 42 -22.62 57.59 14.08
N THR A 43 -23.15 56.92 15.08
CA THR A 43 -24.54 56.59 15.41
C THR A 43 -25.15 55.28 14.90
N GLU A 44 -25.37 54.39 15.88
CA GLU A 44 -26.62 53.89 16.47
C GLU A 44 -27.33 52.73 15.74
N ALA A 45 -27.54 51.73 16.56
CA ALA A 45 -28.48 50.63 16.42
C ALA A 45 -29.96 51.08 16.51
N PRO A 46 -30.93 50.26 16.13
CA PRO A 46 -31.67 49.62 17.21
C PRO A 46 -32.07 48.16 16.98
N ALA A 47 -32.34 47.54 18.09
CA ALA A 47 -32.94 46.22 18.30
C ALA A 47 -34.42 46.18 17.86
N SER A 48 -34.89 44.99 17.48
CA SER A 48 -36.27 44.59 17.75
C SER A 48 -36.41 43.06 17.90
N GLU A 49 -37.11 42.73 18.90
CA GLU A 49 -37.47 41.42 19.46
C GLU A 49 -38.50 40.65 18.63
N GLY A 50 -38.55 39.32 18.86
CA GLY A 50 -39.81 38.64 18.91
C GLY A 50 -40.01 37.49 17.93
N GLY A 51 -40.15 36.27 18.46
CA GLY A 51 -40.75 35.16 17.78
C GLY A 51 -40.43 33.77 18.35
N GLU A 52 -41.07 33.39 19.42
CA GLU A 52 -41.11 32.02 19.97
C GLU A 52 -41.86 31.08 19.01
N GLY A 53 -41.46 29.78 19.01
CA GLY A 53 -42.39 28.71 18.68
C GLY A 53 -41.83 27.57 17.84
N GLY A 54 -41.67 26.40 18.43
CA GLY A 54 -41.62 25.15 17.70
C GLY A 54 -40.74 24.07 18.30
N GLU A 55 -41.20 23.45 19.40
CA GLU A 55 -40.72 22.16 19.88
C GLU A 55 -41.12 21.06 18.87
N GLY A 56 -40.21 20.09 18.63
CA GLY A 56 -40.64 18.82 18.04
C GLY A 56 -39.52 18.05 17.35
N GLY A 57 -39.08 16.96 17.98
CA GLY A 57 -38.47 15.86 17.29
C GLY A 57 -37.15 15.32 17.88
N GLU A 58 -37.26 14.62 19.01
CA GLU A 58 -36.27 13.62 19.41
C GLU A 58 -36.26 12.50 18.37
N GLY A 59 -35.10 12.19 17.79
CA GLY A 59 -35.01 11.13 16.83
C GLY A 59 -33.58 10.67 16.56
N GLY A 60 -33.15 9.62 17.27
CA GLY A 60 -32.16 8.69 16.76
C GLY A 60 -30.71 8.96 17.11
N GLU A 61 -30.26 8.43 18.25
CA GLU A 61 -28.88 8.09 18.49
C GLU A 61 -28.45 7.04 17.46
N GLY A 62 -27.81 7.49 16.39
CA GLY A 62 -27.19 6.65 15.36
C GLY A 62 -25.75 6.35 15.76
N GLY A 63 -25.52 5.08 16.12
CA GLY A 63 -24.30 4.37 16.42
C GLY A 63 -22.98 5.07 16.18
N GLU A 64 -22.17 5.11 17.22
CA GLU A 64 -20.74 5.36 17.18
C GLU A 64 -20.12 4.33 16.24
N GLY A 65 -19.79 4.78 15.02
CA GLY A 65 -18.97 4.02 14.09
C GLY A 65 -17.61 3.83 14.71
N GLY A 66 -17.25 2.55 14.93
CA GLY A 66 -16.02 2.15 15.57
C GLY A 66 -14.83 2.95 15.09
N GLU A 67 -14.05 3.45 16.03
CA GLU A 67 -12.74 4.03 15.83
C GLU A 67 -11.90 3.01 15.07
N GLY A 68 -11.65 3.31 13.78
CA GLY A 68 -10.69 2.58 12.98
C GLY A 68 -9.35 2.72 13.68
N GLY A 69 -8.81 1.59 14.16
CA GLY A 69 -7.57 1.54 14.92
C GLY A 69 -6.52 2.43 14.26
N GLU A 70 -5.89 3.26 15.07
CA GLU A 70 -4.71 4.03 14.70
C GLU A 70 -3.69 3.05 14.11
N GLY A 71 -3.54 3.08 12.78
CA GLY A 71 -2.53 2.31 12.06
C GLY A 71 -1.18 2.76 12.59
N GLY A 72 -0.54 1.89 13.38
CA GLY A 72 0.85 2.07 13.77
C GLY A 72 1.65 2.42 12.52
N GLU A 73 2.68 3.25 12.69
CA GLU A 73 3.61 3.66 11.64
C GLU A 73 4.26 2.42 10.98
N GLY A 74 3.47 1.72 10.17
CA GLY A 74 3.95 0.72 9.25
C GLY A 74 4.74 1.45 8.18
N GLY A 75 5.99 1.04 7.93
CA GLY A 75 6.77 1.58 6.82
C GLY A 75 5.98 1.60 5.51
N GLU A 76 6.54 2.13 4.42
CA GLU A 76 5.88 2.33 3.11
C GLU A 76 5.04 1.13 2.63
N SER A 77 5.38 -0.08 3.07
CA SER A 77 4.59 -1.31 2.81
C SER A 77 3.29 -1.43 3.62
N GLY A 78 3.04 -0.59 4.64
CA GLY A 78 1.89 -0.73 5.54
C GLY A 78 1.91 -1.99 6.42
N ILE A 79 3.08 -2.61 6.62
CA ILE A 79 3.27 -3.80 7.45
C ILE A 79 3.74 -3.39 8.84
N ASP A 80 2.99 -3.80 9.87
CA ASP A 80 3.40 -3.63 11.26
C ASP A 80 4.19 -4.86 11.75
N PRO A 81 5.51 -4.71 12.03
CA PRO A 81 6.33 -5.81 12.52
C PRO A 81 5.86 -6.38 13.86
N ALA A 82 5.27 -5.55 14.73
CA ALA A 82 4.77 -6.01 16.03
C ALA A 82 3.57 -6.95 15.87
N THR A 83 2.69 -6.69 14.93
CA THR A 83 1.59 -7.59 14.56
C THR A 83 2.13 -8.82 13.86
N ALA A 84 3.02 -8.68 12.88
CA ALA A 84 3.59 -9.81 12.15
C ALA A 84 4.38 -10.78 13.05
N ALA A 85 4.95 -10.32 14.16
CA ALA A 85 5.61 -11.19 15.13
C ALA A 85 4.67 -12.20 15.82
N ARG A 86 3.35 -11.98 15.78
CA ARG A 86 2.34 -12.77 16.52
C ARG A 86 1.25 -13.34 15.64
N ASP A 87 0.99 -12.71 14.49
CA ASP A 87 -0.08 -13.06 13.57
C ASP A 87 0.49 -13.69 12.29
N PRO A 88 0.16 -14.95 11.99
CA PRO A 88 0.63 -15.61 10.78
C PRO A 88 0.08 -14.99 9.49
N VAL A 89 -1.08 -14.33 9.52
CA VAL A 89 -1.61 -13.62 8.36
C VAL A 89 -0.72 -12.43 8.05
N ALA A 90 -0.49 -11.53 9.02
CA ALA A 90 0.37 -10.37 8.84
C ALA A 90 1.81 -10.75 8.45
N TYR A 91 2.35 -11.81 9.07
CA TYR A 91 3.68 -12.33 8.75
C TYR A 91 3.77 -12.83 7.30
N ARG A 92 2.80 -13.65 6.86
CA ARG A 92 2.78 -14.20 5.50
C ARG A 92 2.41 -13.13 4.46
N SER A 93 1.59 -12.12 4.83
CA SER A 93 1.30 -10.96 3.97
C SER A 93 2.57 -10.16 3.67
N ALA A 94 3.45 -9.97 4.67
CA ALA A 94 4.76 -9.33 4.44
C ALA A 94 5.59 -10.08 3.37
N LEU A 95 5.64 -11.40 3.45
CA LEU A 95 6.32 -12.24 2.46
C LEU A 95 5.61 -12.21 1.09
N ALA A 96 4.28 -12.13 1.07
CA ALA A 96 3.50 -12.03 -0.16
C ALA A 96 3.70 -10.68 -0.88
N VAL A 97 3.95 -9.59 -0.12
CA VAL A 97 4.37 -8.30 -0.71
C VAL A 97 5.71 -8.45 -1.42
N VAL A 98 6.69 -9.11 -0.81
CA VAL A 98 7.97 -9.40 -1.48
C VAL A 98 7.75 -10.26 -2.73
N GLU A 99 6.90 -11.30 -2.65
CA GLU A 99 6.55 -12.16 -3.80
C GLU A 99 5.94 -11.34 -4.95
N ALA A 100 5.05 -10.39 -4.64
CA ALA A 100 4.40 -9.52 -5.63
C ALA A 100 5.42 -8.72 -6.44
N HIS A 101 6.35 -8.06 -5.76
CA HIS A 101 7.42 -7.29 -6.42
C HIS A 101 8.33 -8.19 -7.26
N VAL A 102 8.67 -9.39 -6.77
CA VAL A 102 9.52 -10.35 -7.49
C VAL A 102 8.85 -10.87 -8.76
N ILE A 103 7.53 -11.13 -8.73
CA ILE A 103 6.75 -11.51 -9.91
C ILE A 103 6.71 -10.34 -10.90
N ALA A 104 6.38 -9.14 -10.43
CA ALA A 104 6.32 -7.92 -11.24
C ALA A 104 7.67 -7.63 -11.90
N ALA A 105 8.78 -7.73 -11.15
CA ALA A 105 10.14 -7.56 -11.65
C ALA A 105 10.48 -8.53 -12.77
N HIS A 106 10.20 -9.82 -12.57
CA HIS A 106 10.47 -10.86 -13.56
C HIS A 106 9.69 -10.60 -14.86
N ASP A 107 8.41 -10.26 -14.76
CA ASP A 107 7.55 -10.08 -15.93
C ASP A 107 7.81 -8.74 -16.63
N ALA A 108 8.20 -7.69 -15.89
CA ALA A 108 8.70 -6.44 -16.46
C ALA A 108 10.01 -6.66 -17.24
N PHE A 109 10.92 -7.47 -16.69
CA PHE A 109 12.15 -7.85 -17.42
C PHE A 109 11.84 -8.59 -18.72
N ALA A 110 10.89 -9.53 -18.69
CA ALA A 110 10.45 -10.26 -19.88
C ALA A 110 9.81 -9.33 -20.93
N ALA A 111 9.16 -8.24 -20.49
CA ALA A 111 8.64 -7.19 -21.36
C ALA A 111 9.72 -6.20 -21.85
N GLY A 112 11.00 -6.43 -21.52
CA GLY A 112 12.12 -5.58 -21.94
C GLY A 112 12.37 -4.35 -21.05
N ARG A 113 11.64 -4.21 -19.94
CA ARG A 113 11.74 -3.09 -18.99
C ARG A 113 12.74 -3.39 -17.88
N LYS A 114 14.03 -3.35 -18.24
CA LYS A 114 15.13 -3.78 -17.37
C LYS A 114 15.33 -2.87 -16.17
N ALA A 115 15.16 -1.56 -16.32
CA ALA A 115 15.33 -0.60 -15.25
C ALA A 115 14.24 -0.77 -14.20
N GLU A 116 12.99 -0.82 -14.64
CA GLU A 116 11.84 -1.02 -13.76
C GLU A 116 11.87 -2.40 -13.08
N ALA A 117 12.32 -3.42 -13.80
CA ALA A 117 12.53 -4.75 -13.21
C ALA A 117 13.58 -4.73 -12.08
N ALA A 118 14.66 -4.00 -12.27
CA ALA A 118 15.70 -3.86 -11.25
C ALA A 118 15.19 -3.12 -10.02
N GLU A 119 14.41 -2.06 -10.22
CA GLU A 119 13.75 -1.31 -9.15
C GLU A 119 12.80 -2.22 -8.37
N MET A 120 11.92 -2.95 -9.05
CA MET A 120 10.98 -3.89 -8.42
C MET A 120 11.67 -5.02 -7.65
N PHE A 121 12.85 -5.50 -8.07
CA PHE A 121 13.62 -6.42 -7.24
C PHE A 121 14.23 -5.75 -6.01
N ALA A 122 14.54 -4.45 -6.06
CA ALA A 122 15.18 -3.72 -4.95
C ALA A 122 14.18 -3.23 -3.89
N HIS A 123 12.98 -2.79 -4.29
CA HIS A 123 11.96 -2.19 -3.40
C HIS A 123 11.71 -3.00 -2.11
N PRO A 124 11.48 -4.33 -2.17
CA PRO A 124 11.17 -5.09 -0.95
C PRO A 124 12.28 -5.08 0.09
N VAL A 125 13.52 -4.75 -0.29
CA VAL A 125 14.63 -4.72 0.68
C VAL A 125 14.42 -3.58 1.66
N SER A 126 14.11 -2.37 1.19
CA SER A 126 13.87 -1.20 2.04
C SER A 126 12.45 -1.20 2.63
N GLU A 127 11.46 -1.57 1.86
CA GLU A 127 10.06 -1.45 2.24
C GLU A 127 9.59 -2.54 3.22
N VAL A 128 10.14 -3.75 3.09
CA VAL A 128 9.69 -4.91 3.87
C VAL A 128 10.83 -5.50 4.72
N LEU A 129 11.94 -5.91 4.07
CA LEU A 129 12.92 -6.76 4.76
C LEU A 129 13.65 -6.03 5.88
N VAL A 130 13.94 -4.73 5.74
CA VAL A 130 14.57 -3.93 6.78
C VAL A 130 13.66 -3.85 8.01
N GLY A 131 12.37 -3.52 7.84
CA GLY A 131 11.41 -3.43 8.94
C GLY A 131 11.13 -4.79 9.60
N MET A 132 11.12 -5.87 8.81
CA MET A 132 10.81 -7.22 9.26
C MET A 132 12.03 -8.01 9.75
N ALA A 133 13.26 -7.48 9.65
CA ALA A 133 14.50 -8.23 9.93
C ALA A 133 14.50 -8.87 11.32
N GLY A 134 14.10 -8.12 12.36
CA GLY A 134 14.02 -8.63 13.72
C GLY A 134 12.99 -9.76 13.88
N VAL A 135 11.86 -9.64 13.21
CA VAL A 135 10.78 -10.66 13.23
C VAL A 135 11.26 -11.94 12.54
N PHE A 136 11.85 -11.81 11.35
CA PHE A 136 12.39 -12.96 10.61
C PHE A 136 13.50 -13.67 11.39
N ALA A 137 14.43 -12.92 11.98
CA ALA A 137 15.50 -13.49 12.80
C ALA A 137 14.94 -14.24 14.02
N ALA A 138 13.94 -13.69 14.71
CA ALA A 138 13.27 -14.35 15.84
C ALA A 138 12.57 -15.66 15.44
N GLN A 139 12.06 -15.75 14.21
CA GLN A 139 11.49 -16.97 13.63
C GLN A 139 12.55 -17.90 13.02
N GLY A 140 13.83 -17.57 13.15
CA GLY A 140 14.94 -18.38 12.61
C GLY A 140 15.04 -18.35 11.09
N VAL A 141 14.55 -17.31 10.43
CA VAL A 141 14.73 -17.07 8.99
C VAL A 141 16.08 -16.44 8.77
N ALA A 142 16.91 -17.02 7.91
CA ALA A 142 18.16 -16.41 7.48
C ALA A 142 17.85 -15.21 6.58
N ASP A 143 18.72 -14.17 6.64
CA ASP A 143 18.63 -13.03 5.73
C ASP A 143 18.79 -13.50 4.27
N PHE A 144 17.87 -13.09 3.43
CA PHE A 144 17.85 -13.36 1.99
C PHE A 144 17.81 -12.08 1.13
N SER A 145 18.03 -10.91 1.73
CA SER A 145 18.07 -9.62 1.03
C SER A 145 19.09 -9.60 -0.12
N GLY A 146 20.22 -10.33 0.05
CA GLY A 146 21.23 -10.50 -0.97
C GLY A 146 20.73 -11.17 -2.26
N LEU A 147 19.68 -11.99 -2.19
CA LEU A 147 19.06 -12.59 -3.39
C LEU A 147 18.35 -11.51 -4.23
N LEU A 148 17.64 -10.58 -3.58
CA LEU A 148 16.93 -9.50 -4.24
C LEU A 148 17.89 -8.47 -4.83
N THR A 149 18.88 -8.01 -4.06
CA THR A 149 19.89 -7.07 -4.55
C THR A 149 20.70 -7.65 -5.70
N GLY A 150 21.02 -8.95 -5.63
CA GLY A 150 21.68 -9.68 -6.72
C GLY A 150 20.80 -9.81 -7.96
N ALA A 151 19.47 -9.99 -7.82
CA ALA A 151 18.54 -10.04 -8.94
C ALA A 151 18.37 -8.65 -9.59
N SER A 152 18.30 -7.59 -8.76
CA SER A 152 18.28 -6.19 -9.23
C SER A 152 19.51 -5.85 -10.06
N ALA A 153 20.71 -6.14 -9.57
CA ALA A 153 21.96 -5.91 -10.28
C ALA A 153 21.99 -6.69 -11.62
N ALA A 154 21.60 -7.96 -11.60
CA ALA A 154 21.55 -8.82 -12.79
C ALA A 154 20.57 -8.29 -13.86
N ALA A 155 19.45 -7.72 -13.46
CA ALA A 155 18.49 -7.10 -14.38
C ALA A 155 19.09 -5.86 -15.07
N LEU A 156 19.79 -5.00 -14.31
CA LEU A 156 20.49 -3.82 -14.85
C LEU A 156 21.63 -4.21 -15.79
N ASP A 157 22.42 -5.20 -15.40
CA ASP A 157 23.53 -5.71 -16.21
C ASP A 157 23.05 -6.42 -17.48
N GLY A 158 21.75 -6.69 -17.57
CA GLY A 158 21.11 -7.32 -18.71
C GLY A 158 21.46 -8.80 -18.84
N GLU A 159 21.58 -9.52 -17.73
CA GLU A 159 21.65 -10.97 -17.75
C GLU A 159 20.51 -11.56 -18.61
N ASN A 160 20.71 -12.76 -19.14
CA ASN A 160 19.68 -13.38 -19.99
C ASN A 160 18.45 -13.82 -19.21
N ALA A 161 17.31 -13.96 -19.88
CA ALA A 161 16.03 -14.31 -19.26
C ALA A 161 16.07 -15.61 -18.41
N PRO A 162 16.74 -16.71 -18.82
CA PRO A 162 16.90 -17.87 -17.97
C PRO A 162 17.61 -17.59 -16.64
N ALA A 163 18.64 -16.71 -16.63
CA ALA A 163 19.34 -16.34 -15.41
C ALA A 163 18.44 -15.53 -14.47
N ILE A 164 17.67 -14.56 -14.99
CA ILE A 164 16.70 -13.80 -14.20
C ILE A 164 15.60 -14.72 -13.65
N THR A 165 15.11 -15.67 -14.43
CA THR A 165 14.15 -16.68 -13.96
C THR A 165 14.72 -17.51 -12.82
N ALA A 166 15.97 -17.97 -12.92
CA ALA A 166 16.62 -18.74 -11.84
C ALA A 166 16.76 -17.91 -10.53
N ARG A 167 17.06 -16.59 -10.66
CA ARG A 167 17.12 -15.68 -9.51
C ARG A 167 15.75 -15.50 -8.85
N ARG A 168 14.69 -15.28 -9.65
CA ARG A 168 13.31 -15.25 -9.16
C ARG A 168 12.98 -16.54 -8.39
N ASP A 169 13.27 -17.69 -8.95
CA ASP A 169 12.95 -19.00 -8.34
C ASP A 169 13.69 -19.22 -7.03
N ALA A 170 14.93 -18.74 -6.92
CA ALA A 170 15.70 -18.77 -5.68
C ALA A 170 15.04 -17.89 -4.59
N ILE A 171 14.58 -16.68 -4.96
CA ILE A 171 13.87 -15.78 -4.04
C ILE A 171 12.55 -16.42 -3.60
N ILE A 172 11.75 -16.95 -4.54
CA ILE A 172 10.47 -17.62 -4.22
C ILE A 172 10.70 -18.80 -3.27
N THR A 173 11.77 -19.56 -3.47
CA THR A 173 12.14 -20.67 -2.58
C THR A 173 12.45 -20.17 -1.16
N ALA A 174 13.20 -19.07 -1.03
CA ALA A 174 13.48 -18.45 0.26
C ALA A 174 12.20 -17.96 0.95
N LEU A 175 11.31 -17.30 0.21
CA LEU A 175 9.99 -16.85 0.72
C LEU A 175 9.13 -18.01 1.22
N ARG A 176 9.06 -19.13 0.50
CA ARG A 176 8.34 -20.33 0.95
C ARG A 176 8.94 -20.93 2.22
N GLY A 177 10.29 -20.96 2.31
CA GLY A 177 11.00 -21.37 3.51
C GLY A 177 10.73 -20.47 4.71
N ALA A 178 10.66 -19.16 4.49
CA ALA A 178 10.29 -18.20 5.52
C ALA A 178 8.82 -18.32 5.94
N ALA A 179 7.89 -18.50 5.01
CA ALA A 179 6.46 -18.65 5.29
C ALA A 179 6.16 -19.88 6.16
N ALA A 180 6.93 -20.95 6.02
CA ALA A 180 6.81 -22.16 6.86
C ALA A 180 7.20 -21.91 8.33
N LYS A 181 7.85 -20.79 8.63
CA LYS A 181 8.27 -20.38 9.98
C LYS A 181 7.35 -19.32 10.60
N ALA A 182 6.19 -19.07 10.00
CA ALA A 182 5.22 -18.11 10.53
C ALA A 182 4.82 -18.42 11.98
N PRO A 183 4.46 -17.41 12.79
CA PRO A 183 3.94 -17.61 14.13
C PRO A 183 2.80 -18.62 14.17
N LYS A 184 2.71 -19.40 15.25
CA LYS A 184 1.64 -20.38 15.43
C LYS A 184 0.32 -19.66 15.75
N SER A 185 -0.78 -20.20 15.24
CA SER A 185 -2.14 -19.72 15.49
C SER A 185 -3.08 -20.90 15.68
N THR A 186 -4.25 -20.65 16.27
CA THR A 186 -5.37 -21.58 16.32
C THR A 186 -6.24 -21.53 15.07
N ALA A 187 -6.06 -20.53 14.22
CA ALA A 187 -6.76 -20.40 12.95
C ALA A 187 -6.38 -21.55 11.99
N SER A 188 -7.33 -21.98 11.17
CA SER A 188 -7.06 -22.98 10.15
C SER A 188 -6.13 -22.43 9.05
N GLU A 189 -5.36 -23.28 8.40
CA GLU A 189 -4.54 -22.88 7.25
C GLU A 189 -5.35 -22.24 6.13
N GLY A 190 -6.62 -22.67 5.94
CA GLY A 190 -7.53 -22.06 4.99
C GLY A 190 -7.90 -20.61 5.35
N ALA A 191 -8.15 -20.34 6.63
CA ALA A 191 -8.44 -18.99 7.11
C ALA A 191 -7.21 -18.07 7.00
N ILE A 192 -6.03 -18.58 7.40
CA ILE A 192 -4.77 -17.84 7.27
C ILE A 192 -4.49 -17.49 5.79
N ALA A 193 -4.60 -18.48 4.91
CA ALA A 193 -4.36 -18.29 3.48
C ALA A 193 -5.38 -17.29 2.88
N ALA A 194 -6.65 -17.37 3.27
CA ALA A 194 -7.67 -16.41 2.84
C ALA A 194 -7.31 -14.99 3.25
N GLY A 195 -6.82 -14.78 4.48
CA GLY A 195 -6.35 -13.48 4.97
C GLY A 195 -5.22 -12.91 4.12
N VAL A 196 -4.21 -13.73 3.80
CA VAL A 196 -3.09 -13.32 2.93
C VAL A 196 -3.57 -12.94 1.53
N VAL A 197 -4.49 -13.73 0.94
CA VAL A 197 -5.04 -13.44 -0.38
C VAL A 197 -5.87 -12.16 -0.36
N ALA A 198 -6.67 -11.96 0.69
CA ALA A 198 -7.50 -10.75 0.85
C ALA A 198 -6.63 -9.48 0.95
N ASP A 199 -5.53 -9.50 1.72
CA ASP A 199 -4.55 -8.41 1.81
C ASP A 199 -3.97 -8.06 0.43
N GLN A 200 -3.57 -9.06 -0.35
CA GLN A 200 -3.01 -8.81 -1.68
C GLN A 200 -4.07 -8.29 -2.68
N ILE A 201 -5.33 -8.72 -2.57
CA ILE A 201 -6.44 -8.18 -3.36
C ILE A 201 -6.65 -6.70 -3.02
N GLU A 202 -6.66 -6.33 -1.75
CA GLU A 202 -6.84 -4.96 -1.30
C GLU A 202 -5.73 -4.04 -1.82
N ARG A 203 -4.47 -4.48 -1.73
CA ARG A 203 -3.32 -3.77 -2.30
C ARG A 203 -3.44 -3.60 -3.81
N ALA A 204 -3.79 -4.65 -4.55
CA ALA A 204 -3.98 -4.57 -5.99
C ALA A 204 -5.08 -3.55 -6.37
N VAL A 205 -6.17 -3.50 -5.60
CA VAL A 205 -7.27 -2.53 -5.82
C VAL A 205 -6.83 -1.10 -5.48
N ALA A 206 -6.04 -0.91 -4.43
CA ALA A 206 -5.46 0.39 -4.07
C ALA A 206 -4.53 0.91 -5.18
N MET A 207 -3.65 0.06 -5.70
CA MET A 207 -2.75 0.41 -6.80
C MET A 207 -3.49 0.66 -8.11
N HIS A 208 -4.61 -0.03 -8.37
CA HIS A 208 -5.43 0.28 -9.54
C HIS A 208 -6.03 1.69 -9.46
N ARG A 209 -6.46 2.12 -8.28
CA ARG A 209 -6.94 3.48 -8.04
C ARG A 209 -5.83 4.49 -8.26
N GLU A 210 -4.64 4.23 -7.71
CA GLU A 210 -3.46 5.08 -7.89
C GLU A 210 -3.09 5.18 -9.37
N ALA A 211 -2.98 4.06 -10.07
CA ALA A 211 -2.71 4.02 -11.49
C ALA A 211 -3.78 4.74 -12.35
N GLY A 212 -5.01 4.89 -11.84
CA GLY A 212 -6.07 5.66 -12.49
C GLY A 212 -5.85 7.17 -12.49
N SER A 213 -5.20 7.69 -11.45
CA SER A 213 -4.89 9.11 -11.25
C SER A 213 -3.43 9.47 -11.61
N ASN A 214 -2.52 8.50 -11.49
CA ASN A 214 -1.10 8.66 -11.76
C ASN A 214 -0.71 7.95 -13.07
N PRO A 215 -0.21 8.68 -14.09
CA PRO A 215 0.20 8.08 -15.35
C PRO A 215 1.53 7.30 -15.27
N ALA A 216 2.26 7.35 -14.16
CA ALA A 216 3.49 6.59 -13.97
C ALA A 216 3.25 5.08 -14.15
N TYR A 217 4.29 4.38 -14.52
CA TYR A 217 4.21 2.93 -14.74
C TYR A 217 4.21 2.13 -13.43
N GLU A 218 4.91 2.62 -12.44
CA GLU A 218 5.15 1.94 -11.16
C GLU A 218 3.84 1.53 -10.43
N PRO A 219 2.84 2.41 -10.18
CA PRO A 219 1.62 1.98 -9.50
C PRO A 219 0.84 0.88 -10.25
N TYR A 220 0.93 0.87 -11.57
CA TYR A 220 0.33 -0.21 -12.36
C TYR A 220 1.11 -1.52 -12.19
N LEU A 221 2.43 -1.45 -12.18
CA LEU A 221 3.29 -2.63 -12.05
C LEU A 221 3.17 -3.25 -10.66
N ASP A 222 3.10 -2.44 -9.60
CA ASP A 222 2.83 -2.89 -8.24
C ASP A 222 1.48 -3.59 -8.15
N GLY A 223 0.42 -2.96 -8.66
CA GLY A 223 -0.91 -3.56 -8.70
C GLY A 223 -0.96 -4.88 -9.48
N TYR A 224 -0.23 -4.96 -10.59
CA TYR A 224 -0.03 -6.20 -11.33
C TYR A 224 0.63 -7.27 -10.47
N GLY A 225 1.71 -6.92 -9.77
CA GLY A 225 2.43 -7.83 -8.88
C GLY A 225 1.53 -8.36 -7.75
N PHE A 226 0.80 -7.49 -7.06
CA PHE A 226 -0.15 -7.88 -6.02
C PHE A 226 -1.27 -8.77 -6.55
N ALA A 227 -1.83 -8.47 -7.72
CA ALA A 227 -2.84 -9.32 -8.34
C ALA A 227 -2.31 -10.72 -8.68
N ARG A 228 -1.05 -10.81 -9.18
CA ARG A 228 -0.40 -12.08 -9.49
C ARG A 228 -0.03 -12.87 -8.25
N ALA A 229 0.45 -12.21 -7.18
CA ALA A 229 0.72 -12.84 -5.89
C ALA A 229 -0.56 -13.38 -5.26
N ALA A 230 -1.65 -12.59 -5.24
CA ALA A 230 -2.97 -13.04 -4.79
C ALA A 230 -3.43 -14.30 -5.53
N GLN A 231 -3.32 -14.31 -6.87
CA GLN A 231 -3.69 -15.47 -7.68
C GLN A 231 -2.81 -16.70 -7.39
N SER A 232 -1.49 -16.51 -7.21
CA SER A 232 -0.54 -17.56 -6.85
C SER A 232 -0.89 -18.21 -5.51
N GLN A 233 -1.09 -17.37 -4.47
CA GLN A 233 -1.46 -17.81 -3.12
C GLN A 233 -2.82 -18.52 -3.10
N PHE A 234 -3.82 -17.96 -3.79
CA PHE A 234 -5.13 -18.59 -3.90
C PHE A 234 -5.05 -19.95 -4.59
N THR A 235 -4.33 -20.07 -5.71
CA THR A 235 -4.18 -21.32 -6.43
C THR A 235 -3.55 -22.40 -5.56
N ALA A 236 -2.54 -22.03 -4.74
CA ALA A 236 -1.87 -22.94 -3.84
C ALA A 236 -2.77 -23.42 -2.67
N ALA A 237 -3.68 -22.58 -2.21
CA ALA A 237 -4.47 -22.82 -0.99
C ALA A 237 -5.97 -22.99 -1.22
N GLN A 238 -6.48 -22.92 -2.46
CA GLN A 238 -7.92 -22.90 -2.77
C GLN A 238 -8.72 -24.03 -2.11
N GLY A 239 -8.16 -25.22 -2.07
CA GLY A 239 -8.81 -26.37 -1.42
C GLY A 239 -8.99 -26.18 0.10
N ALA A 240 -7.98 -25.62 0.78
CA ALA A 240 -8.04 -25.33 2.21
C ALA A 240 -9.00 -24.17 2.50
N ILE A 241 -8.95 -23.11 1.68
CA ILE A 241 -9.88 -21.96 1.77
C ILE A 241 -11.32 -22.42 1.59
N LYS A 242 -11.59 -23.21 0.54
CA LYS A 242 -12.93 -23.74 0.25
C LYS A 242 -13.46 -24.65 1.36
N SER A 243 -12.56 -25.42 1.98
CA SER A 243 -12.94 -26.29 3.10
C SER A 243 -13.23 -25.50 4.38
N ALA A 244 -12.55 -24.38 4.59
CA ALA A 244 -12.78 -23.50 5.73
C ALA A 244 -14.04 -22.65 5.54
N ASP A 245 -14.20 -22.01 4.38
CA ASP A 245 -15.35 -21.17 4.02
C ASP A 245 -15.59 -21.19 2.50
N PRO A 246 -16.56 -21.96 2.02
CA PRO A 246 -16.92 -21.98 0.59
C PRO A 246 -17.41 -20.64 0.03
N ALA A 247 -18.13 -19.84 0.85
CA ALA A 247 -18.67 -18.56 0.39
C ALA A 247 -17.55 -17.53 0.21
N LEU A 248 -16.61 -17.47 1.13
CA LEU A 248 -15.42 -16.64 1.02
C LEU A 248 -14.55 -17.06 -0.18
N HIS A 249 -14.35 -18.38 -0.37
CA HIS A 249 -13.64 -18.89 -1.55
C HIS A 249 -14.22 -18.35 -2.85
N ASP A 250 -15.55 -18.38 -3.02
CA ASP A 250 -16.19 -17.94 -4.25
C ASP A 250 -16.08 -16.42 -4.44
N ARG A 251 -16.13 -15.62 -3.36
CA ARG A 251 -15.91 -14.16 -3.40
C ARG A 251 -14.47 -13.80 -3.77
N ILE A 252 -13.50 -14.51 -3.22
CA ILE A 252 -12.09 -14.36 -3.60
C ILE A 252 -11.91 -14.67 -5.09
N ALA A 253 -12.48 -15.78 -5.58
CA ALA A 253 -12.41 -16.15 -6.99
C ALA A 253 -13.03 -15.09 -7.92
N GLU A 254 -14.17 -14.48 -7.53
CA GLU A 254 -14.79 -13.37 -8.26
C GLU A 254 -13.86 -12.16 -8.33
N ALA A 255 -13.27 -11.75 -7.20
CA ALA A 255 -12.36 -10.60 -7.12
C ALA A 255 -11.10 -10.82 -7.97
N LEU A 256 -10.49 -12.01 -7.89
CA LEU A 256 -9.33 -12.38 -8.71
C LEU A 256 -9.65 -12.39 -10.20
N GLY A 257 -10.87 -12.82 -10.58
CA GLY A 257 -11.33 -12.74 -11.97
C GLY A 257 -11.44 -11.32 -12.51
N LEU A 258 -11.79 -10.34 -11.67
CA LEU A 258 -11.79 -8.92 -12.03
C LEU A 258 -10.36 -8.37 -12.08
N LEU A 259 -9.50 -8.71 -11.12
CA LEU A 259 -8.10 -8.30 -11.11
C LEU A 259 -7.33 -8.82 -12.34
N ALA A 260 -7.60 -10.05 -12.78
CA ALA A 260 -7.00 -10.59 -13.99
C ALA A 260 -7.37 -9.78 -15.26
N LYS A 261 -8.55 -9.15 -15.28
CA LYS A 261 -8.96 -8.24 -16.37
C LYS A 261 -8.37 -6.84 -16.20
N ALA A 262 -8.19 -6.38 -14.95
CA ALA A 262 -7.56 -5.10 -14.67
C ALA A 262 -6.07 -5.10 -15.00
N TYR A 263 -5.41 -6.24 -14.79
CA TYR A 263 -3.98 -6.44 -14.94
C TYR A 263 -3.67 -7.62 -15.88
N PRO A 264 -3.95 -7.47 -17.19
CA PRO A 264 -3.77 -8.58 -18.13
C PRO A 264 -2.30 -8.96 -18.38
N SER A 265 -1.38 -8.01 -18.24
CA SER A 265 0.06 -8.20 -18.41
C SER A 265 0.83 -7.19 -17.57
N ALA A 266 2.14 -7.37 -17.44
CA ALA A 266 3.02 -6.38 -16.80
C ALA A 266 3.08 -5.05 -17.56
N GLU A 267 2.75 -5.02 -18.85
CA GLU A 267 2.71 -3.79 -19.63
C GLU A 267 1.42 -3.01 -19.32
N ARG A 268 1.59 -1.75 -18.92
CA ARG A 268 0.45 -0.86 -18.64
C ARG A 268 -0.33 -0.58 -19.94
N PRO A 269 -1.64 -0.88 -20.00
CA PRO A 269 -2.45 -0.53 -21.16
C PRO A 269 -2.70 0.99 -21.22
N ALA A 270 -2.96 1.50 -22.40
CA ALA A 270 -3.26 2.91 -22.62
C ALA A 270 -4.51 3.38 -21.81
N LYS A 271 -5.45 2.45 -21.55
CA LYS A 271 -6.63 2.67 -20.71
C LYS A 271 -6.80 1.46 -19.81
N LEU A 272 -6.99 1.71 -18.51
CA LEU A 272 -7.29 0.64 -17.56
C LEU A 272 -8.62 -0.02 -17.91
N GLY A 273 -8.64 -1.37 -17.89
CA GLY A 273 -9.73 -2.15 -18.49
C GLY A 273 -10.97 -2.32 -17.60
N ILE A 274 -10.86 -2.03 -16.29
CA ILE A 274 -11.93 -2.24 -15.32
C ILE A 274 -12.19 -0.94 -14.56
N GLU A 275 -13.45 -0.65 -14.32
CA GLU A 275 -13.87 0.49 -13.51
C GLU A 275 -13.49 0.28 -12.03
N GLN A 276 -12.92 1.32 -11.41
CA GLN A 276 -12.46 1.30 -10.01
C GLN A 276 -13.55 0.84 -9.04
N GLY A 277 -14.80 1.29 -9.23
CA GLY A 277 -15.92 0.93 -8.37
C GLY A 277 -16.23 -0.57 -8.36
N ALA A 278 -16.02 -1.28 -9.48
CA ALA A 278 -16.24 -2.71 -9.56
C ALA A 278 -15.19 -3.50 -8.75
N LEU A 279 -13.93 -3.07 -8.82
CA LEU A 279 -12.83 -3.66 -8.03
C LEU A 279 -13.01 -3.38 -6.55
N ALA A 280 -13.32 -2.14 -6.17
CA ALA A 280 -13.57 -1.76 -4.78
C ALA A 280 -14.74 -2.56 -4.17
N ALA A 281 -15.83 -2.72 -4.92
CA ALA A 281 -16.97 -3.52 -4.46
C ALA A 281 -16.62 -5.00 -4.28
N ALA A 282 -15.81 -5.58 -5.17
CA ALA A 282 -15.37 -6.97 -5.05
C ALA A 282 -14.44 -7.17 -3.85
N SER A 283 -13.46 -6.28 -3.63
CA SER A 283 -12.60 -6.30 -2.45
C SER A 283 -13.41 -6.16 -1.16
N SER A 284 -14.32 -5.20 -1.09
CA SER A 284 -15.19 -5.02 0.09
C SER A 284 -16.03 -6.26 0.41
N LYS A 285 -16.54 -7.00 -0.60
CA LYS A 285 -17.26 -8.26 -0.38
C LYS A 285 -16.36 -9.34 0.25
N VAL A 286 -15.09 -9.39 -0.15
CA VAL A 286 -14.10 -10.31 0.46
C VAL A 286 -13.86 -9.92 1.91
N MET A 287 -13.57 -8.64 2.18
CA MET A 287 -13.29 -8.14 3.54
C MET A 287 -14.47 -8.34 4.50
N LEU A 288 -15.71 -8.05 4.05
CA LEU A 288 -16.91 -8.29 4.85
C LEU A 288 -17.11 -9.77 5.20
N ALA A 289 -16.77 -10.68 4.29
CA ALA A 289 -16.85 -12.12 4.57
C ALA A 289 -15.76 -12.60 5.53
N MET A 290 -14.60 -11.94 5.57
CA MET A 290 -13.54 -12.23 6.54
C MET A 290 -13.91 -11.83 7.98
N GLY A 291 -14.75 -10.81 8.15
CA GLY A 291 -15.20 -10.30 9.46
C GLY A 291 -16.47 -10.97 10.02
N SER A 292 -17.08 -11.90 9.28
CA SER A 292 -18.27 -12.63 9.68
C SER A 292 -17.92 -14.01 10.23
#